data_7fe67e4ae3eb9abf8cf9746478d17999
#
_entry.id   7fe67e4ae3eb9abf8cf9746478d17999
#
_cell.length_a   1.000
_cell.length_b   1.000
_cell.length_c   1.000
_cell.angle_alpha   90.00
_cell.angle_beta   90.00
_cell.angle_gamma   90.00
#
_symmetry.space_group_name_H-M   'P 1'
#
loop_
_entity.id
_entity.type
_entity.pdbx_description
1 polymer ?
#
loop_
_entity_poly.entity_id
_entity_poly.type
_entity_poly.pdbx_seq_one_letter_code
_entity_poly.pdbx_strand_id
1 'polypeptide(L)'
;YFYTYLILNINKGVDNMCNNENNNTCNNCIQEILKVILLLQQSVCQNDSCLETCDKGFLGQSCSSFFNTRPIVLYTCGTGNSPLAMPVSKSPTETSTSTVFRLEKLDDCCATCRVLAPNTDTESTYPFVATNSFFTINLNCVCCLRCLDDTFVECI
;
A
#
# COMPACT_ATOMS: atom_id res chain seq x y z
N TYR A 1 -6.47 42.81 5.55
CA TYR A 1 -7.36 42.16 6.54
C TYR A 1 -8.21 41.04 5.94
N PHE A 2 -8.67 41.12 4.69
CA PHE A 2 -9.47 40.08 4.04
C PHE A 2 -8.66 38.83 3.65
N TYR A 3 -7.41 38.99 3.28
CA TYR A 3 -6.52 37.85 2.90
C TYR A 3 -6.13 36.97 4.09
N THR A 4 -5.96 37.55 5.27
CA THR A 4 -5.61 36.78 6.49
C THR A 4 -6.79 35.95 6.99
N TYR A 5 -8.02 36.40 6.78
CA TYR A 5 -9.23 35.65 7.16
C TYR A 5 -9.51 34.46 6.25
N LEU A 6 -9.14 34.57 4.97
CA LEU A 6 -9.31 33.47 4.01
C LEU A 6 -8.33 32.32 4.25
N ILE A 7 -7.08 32.63 4.59
CA ILE A 7 -6.04 31.62 4.91
C ILE A 7 -6.36 30.89 6.22
N LEU A 8 -6.90 31.58 7.23
CA LEU A 8 -7.29 30.96 8.50
C LEU A 8 -8.50 30.01 8.37
N ASN A 9 -9.41 30.25 7.41
CA ASN A 9 -10.54 29.36 7.18
C ASN A 9 -10.19 28.15 6.31
N ILE A 10 -9.19 28.25 5.45
CA ILE A 10 -8.70 27.09 4.66
C ILE A 10 -7.97 26.12 5.59
N ASN A 11 -7.17 26.59 6.54
CA ASN A 11 -6.47 25.74 7.50
C ASN A 11 -7.42 25.02 8.48
N LYS A 12 -8.54 25.64 8.86
CA LYS A 12 -9.54 24.98 9.73
C LYS A 12 -10.30 23.84 9.03
N GLY A 13 -10.38 23.85 7.71
CA GLY A 13 -11.02 22.76 6.94
C GLY A 13 -10.15 21.51 6.79
N VAL A 14 -8.83 21.66 6.82
CA VAL A 14 -7.88 20.56 6.66
C VAL A 14 -7.66 19.82 7.98
N ASP A 15 -7.65 20.53 9.10
CA ASP A 15 -7.46 19.93 10.43
C ASP A 15 -8.61 19.01 10.87
N ASN A 16 -9.81 19.19 10.31
CA ASN A 16 -10.98 18.37 10.67
C ASN A 16 -11.10 17.06 9.86
N MET A 17 -10.34 16.85 8.80
CA MET A 17 -10.41 15.62 8.02
C MET A 17 -9.62 14.45 8.62
N CYS A 18 -8.64 14.72 9.47
CA CYS A 18 -7.84 13.69 10.14
C CYS A 18 -8.18 13.52 11.64
N ASN A 19 -9.03 14.37 12.20
CA ASN A 19 -9.42 14.33 13.62
C ASN A 19 -10.86 13.85 13.79
N ASN A 20 -11.07 12.54 13.66
CA ASN A 20 -12.27 11.90 14.18
C ASN A 20 -11.99 11.45 15.63
N GLU A 21 -12.24 12.33 16.59
CA GLU A 21 -11.94 12.12 18.02
C GLU A 21 -12.83 11.09 18.74
N ASN A 22 -13.66 10.31 18.05
CA ASN A 22 -14.52 9.34 18.70
C ASN A 22 -14.57 8.03 17.90
N ASN A 23 -13.66 7.16 18.16
CA ASN A 23 -13.69 5.70 18.19
C ASN A 23 -12.30 5.13 17.85
N ASN A 24 -11.75 4.33 18.75
CA ASN A 24 -10.49 3.57 18.58
C ASN A 24 -10.58 2.46 17.50
N THR A 25 -11.50 2.55 16.56
CA THR A 25 -11.63 1.62 15.44
C THR A 25 -11.59 2.40 14.14
N CYS A 26 -10.59 2.13 13.34
CA CYS A 26 -10.44 2.65 11.98
C CYS A 26 -11.45 1.97 11.06
N ASN A 27 -12.74 2.29 11.19
CA ASN A 27 -13.80 1.72 10.35
C ASN A 27 -13.92 2.53 9.05
N ASN A 28 -12.84 2.58 8.26
CA ASN A 28 -12.90 3.20 6.93
C ASN A 28 -12.87 2.13 5.83
N CYS A 29 -13.47 2.46 4.70
CA CYS A 29 -13.54 1.56 3.54
C CYS A 29 -12.15 1.14 3.02
N ILE A 30 -11.13 1.99 3.20
CA ILE A 30 -9.76 1.71 2.78
C ILE A 30 -9.17 0.57 3.60
N GLN A 31 -9.39 0.56 4.92
CA GLN A 31 -8.93 -0.53 5.79
C GLN A 31 -9.55 -1.87 5.37
N GLU A 32 -10.84 -1.91 5.08
CA GLU A 32 -11.50 -3.15 4.65
C GLU A 32 -10.95 -3.67 3.31
N ILE A 33 -10.68 -2.78 2.36
CA ILE A 33 -10.06 -3.15 1.09
C ILE A 33 -8.64 -3.69 1.33
N LEU A 34 -7.85 -3.03 2.19
CA LEU A 34 -6.49 -3.48 2.51
C LEU A 34 -6.48 -4.85 3.21
N LYS A 35 -7.45 -5.17 4.07
CA LYS A 35 -7.60 -6.52 4.64
C LYS A 35 -7.78 -7.58 3.55
N VAL A 36 -8.63 -7.30 2.56
CA VAL A 36 -8.85 -8.23 1.43
C VAL A 36 -7.56 -8.39 0.62
N ILE A 37 -6.85 -7.30 0.31
CA ILE A 37 -5.59 -7.34 -0.44
C ILE A 37 -4.56 -8.19 0.32
N LEU A 38 -4.42 -7.99 1.62
CA LEU A 38 -3.47 -8.74 2.45
C LEU A 38 -3.78 -10.23 2.45
N LEU A 39 -5.05 -10.60 2.61
CA LEU A 39 -5.51 -12.00 2.55
C LEU A 39 -5.20 -12.63 1.19
N LEU A 40 -5.47 -11.92 0.08
CA LEU A 40 -5.17 -12.41 -1.25
C LEU A 40 -3.67 -12.64 -1.44
N GLN A 41 -2.83 -11.72 -1.00
CA GLN A 41 -1.37 -11.84 -1.09
C GLN A 41 -0.82 -12.98 -0.22
N GLN A 42 -1.40 -13.22 0.96
CA GLN A 42 -1.02 -14.32 1.85
C GLN A 42 -1.52 -15.68 1.39
N SER A 43 -2.59 -15.74 0.60
CA SER A 43 -3.14 -16.99 0.07
C SER A 43 -2.35 -17.54 -1.12
N VAL A 44 -1.43 -16.77 -1.68
CA VAL A 44 -0.56 -17.24 -2.76
C VAL A 44 0.45 -18.21 -2.21
N CYS A 45 0.52 -19.41 -2.79
CA CYS A 45 1.51 -20.42 -2.42
C CYS A 45 2.93 -19.88 -2.64
N GLN A 46 3.68 -19.71 -1.56
CA GLN A 46 5.12 -19.54 -1.65
C GLN A 46 5.72 -20.86 -2.18
N ASN A 47 6.64 -20.74 -3.13
CA ASN A 47 7.11 -21.79 -4.05
C ASN A 47 7.71 -23.10 -3.45
N ASP A 48 7.67 -23.35 -2.14
CA ASP A 48 8.40 -24.50 -1.56
C ASP A 48 7.56 -25.61 -0.94
N SER A 49 6.26 -25.54 -0.95
CA SER A 49 5.48 -26.73 -0.57
C SER A 49 4.05 -26.65 -1.10
N CYS A 50 3.84 -27.18 -2.30
CA CYS A 50 2.53 -27.64 -2.75
C CYS A 50 2.07 -28.87 -1.95
N LEU A 51 2.30 -28.90 -0.64
CA LEU A 51 1.70 -29.89 0.24
C LEU A 51 0.24 -29.49 0.42
N GLU A 52 -0.65 -30.35 -0.06
CA GLU A 52 -2.07 -30.25 0.20
C GLU A 52 -2.31 -30.42 1.69
N THR A 53 -2.52 -29.31 2.39
CA THR A 53 -2.93 -29.31 3.80
C THR A 53 -4.37 -28.87 3.90
N CYS A 54 -5.09 -29.34 4.93
CA CYS A 54 -6.54 -29.10 5.10
C CYS A 54 -6.92 -27.64 5.33
N ASP A 55 -5.96 -26.77 5.56
CA ASP A 55 -6.09 -25.32 5.77
C ASP A 55 -5.93 -24.49 4.48
N LYS A 56 -5.69 -25.14 3.34
CA LYS A 56 -5.71 -24.46 2.03
C LYS A 56 -7.13 -24.37 1.48
N GLY A 57 -7.59 -23.16 1.27
CA GLY A 57 -8.97 -22.83 0.99
C GLY A 57 -9.54 -23.25 -0.36
N PHE A 58 -8.91 -24.15 -1.16
CA PHE A 58 -9.45 -24.57 -2.45
C PHE A 58 -9.12 -26.02 -2.80
N LEU A 59 -10.17 -26.81 -2.95
CA LEU A 59 -10.10 -28.15 -3.56
C LEU A 59 -9.82 -28.01 -5.06
N GLY A 60 -8.63 -28.40 -5.49
CA GLY A 60 -8.34 -28.63 -6.91
C GLY A 60 -7.70 -27.50 -7.70
N GLN A 61 -7.23 -26.42 -7.07
CA GLN A 61 -6.43 -25.42 -7.76
C GLN A 61 -4.95 -25.71 -7.59
N SER A 62 -4.29 -26.16 -8.66
CA SER A 62 -2.84 -26.21 -8.72
C SER A 62 -2.26 -24.81 -8.46
N CYS A 63 -1.13 -24.71 -7.74
CA CYS A 63 -0.41 -23.47 -7.45
C CYS A 63 0.15 -22.82 -8.74
N SER A 64 -0.71 -22.40 -9.64
CA SER A 64 -0.37 -21.72 -10.90
C SER A 64 -0.68 -20.23 -10.86
N SER A 65 -0.83 -19.65 -9.66
CA SER A 65 -1.00 -18.22 -9.51
C SER A 65 0.36 -17.53 -9.67
N PHE A 66 0.59 -17.02 -10.88
CA PHE A 66 1.82 -16.30 -11.22
C PHE A 66 1.96 -14.94 -10.55
N PHE A 67 0.97 -14.51 -9.76
CA PHE A 67 0.93 -13.20 -9.15
C PHE A 67 0.86 -13.32 -7.63
N ASN A 68 1.79 -12.66 -6.93
CA ASN A 68 1.87 -12.66 -5.48
C ASN A 68 1.63 -11.25 -4.87
N THR A 69 1.41 -10.27 -5.70
CA THR A 69 1.32 -8.86 -5.28
C THR A 69 0.22 -8.14 -6.02
N ARG A 70 -0.63 -7.45 -5.28
CA ARG A 70 -1.51 -6.39 -5.78
C ARG A 70 -0.90 -5.05 -5.43
N PRO A 71 -0.19 -4.39 -6.36
CA PRO A 71 0.40 -3.10 -6.09
C PRO A 71 -0.66 -2.04 -5.87
N ILE A 72 -0.39 -1.11 -4.95
CA ILE A 72 -1.30 -0.02 -4.61
C ILE A 72 -0.60 1.33 -4.70
N VAL A 73 -1.39 2.36 -4.98
CA VAL A 73 -1.02 3.77 -4.91
C VAL A 73 -1.90 4.44 -3.87
N LEU A 74 -1.28 5.19 -2.96
CA LEU A 74 -1.97 5.88 -1.86
C LEU A 74 -1.96 7.39 -2.10
N TYR A 75 -3.06 8.04 -1.74
CA TYR A 75 -3.20 9.49 -1.76
C TYR A 75 -3.56 9.95 -0.35
N THR A 76 -2.80 10.92 0.16
CA THR A 76 -3.03 11.49 1.49
C THR A 76 -3.77 12.81 1.39
N CYS A 77 -4.51 13.16 2.43
CA CYS A 77 -5.31 14.38 2.45
C CYS A 77 -4.46 15.68 2.35
N GLY A 78 -3.16 15.60 2.65
CA GLY A 78 -2.24 16.75 2.62
C GLY A 78 -1.51 16.98 1.30
N THR A 79 -1.52 16.00 0.38
CA THR A 79 -0.74 16.07 -0.89
C THR A 79 -1.55 16.60 -2.07
N GLY A 80 -2.78 17.05 -1.85
CA GLY A 80 -3.68 17.43 -2.94
C GLY A 80 -4.02 16.20 -3.81
N ASN A 81 -3.91 16.34 -5.13
CA ASN A 81 -4.18 15.24 -6.05
C ASN A 81 -2.95 14.39 -6.40
N SER A 82 -1.82 14.61 -5.72
CA SER A 82 -0.59 13.87 -6.00
C SER A 82 -0.53 12.57 -5.18
N PRO A 83 -0.07 11.46 -5.78
CA PRO A 83 0.15 10.23 -5.04
C PRO A 83 1.27 10.41 -4.01
N LEU A 84 1.17 9.69 -2.89
CA LEU A 84 2.25 9.59 -1.92
C LEU A 84 3.50 9.03 -2.61
N ALA A 85 4.63 9.70 -2.45
CA ALA A 85 5.91 9.24 -2.95
C ALA A 85 6.86 8.92 -1.78
N MET A 86 7.50 7.75 -1.83
CA MET A 86 8.43 7.29 -0.80
C MET A 86 9.77 6.88 -1.42
N PRO A 87 10.90 7.09 -0.71
CA PRO A 87 12.22 6.69 -1.19
C PRO A 87 12.29 5.18 -1.46
N VAL A 88 12.92 4.78 -2.56
CA VAL A 88 13.13 3.35 -2.90
C VAL A 88 14.26 2.73 -2.10
N SER A 89 15.09 3.54 -1.44
CA SER A 89 16.25 3.10 -0.67
C SER A 89 16.24 3.69 0.74
N LYS A 90 16.85 2.99 1.68
CA LYS A 90 17.15 3.48 3.03
C LYS A 90 18.36 4.41 3.08
N SER A 91 19.14 4.47 1.99
CA SER A 91 20.31 5.34 1.92
C SER A 91 19.88 6.80 1.79
N PRO A 92 20.40 7.72 2.64
CA PRO A 92 20.07 9.13 2.55
C PRO A 92 20.65 9.83 1.31
N THR A 93 21.56 9.17 0.59
CA THR A 93 22.19 9.67 -0.63
C THR A 93 21.40 9.32 -1.89
N GLU A 94 20.52 8.33 -1.80
CA GLU A 94 19.64 7.92 -2.89
C GLU A 94 18.37 8.78 -2.87
N THR A 95 18.09 9.48 -3.94
CA THR A 95 16.96 10.42 -4.04
C THR A 95 15.79 9.88 -4.86
N SER A 96 15.95 8.70 -5.45
CA SER A 96 14.86 8.10 -6.24
C SER A 96 13.67 7.71 -5.36
N THR A 97 12.47 7.97 -5.87
CA THR A 97 11.21 7.72 -5.17
C THR A 97 10.28 6.87 -6.02
N SER A 98 9.37 6.18 -5.37
CA SER A 98 8.26 5.47 -6.01
C SER A 98 6.95 5.81 -5.34
N THR A 99 5.88 5.72 -6.12
CA THR A 99 4.50 5.89 -5.66
C THR A 99 3.75 4.57 -5.58
N VAL A 100 4.43 3.46 -5.89
CA VAL A 100 3.84 2.12 -5.94
C VAL A 100 4.31 1.32 -4.74
N PHE A 101 3.34 0.69 -4.05
CA PHE A 101 3.58 0.01 -2.79
C PHE A 101 2.95 -1.38 -2.78
N ARG A 102 3.53 -2.28 -1.98
CA ARG A 102 2.95 -3.56 -1.59
C ARG A 102 2.58 -3.51 -0.12
N LEU A 103 1.38 -3.96 0.22
CA LEU A 103 0.97 -4.10 1.61
C LEU A 103 1.65 -5.32 2.24
N GLU A 104 2.36 -5.12 3.35
CA GLU A 104 3.03 -6.19 4.09
C GLU A 104 2.31 -6.55 5.39
N LYS A 105 1.76 -5.54 6.07
CA LYS A 105 1.10 -5.72 7.35
C LYS A 105 0.00 -4.68 7.55
N LEU A 106 -1.04 -5.08 8.26
CA LEU A 106 -2.13 -4.21 8.65
C LEU A 106 -2.40 -4.40 10.16
N ASP A 107 -2.28 -3.32 10.92
CA ASP A 107 -2.56 -3.27 12.35
C ASP A 107 -3.56 -2.15 12.63
N ASP A 108 -4.76 -2.47 13.08
CA ASP A 108 -5.82 -1.49 13.38
C ASP A 108 -5.88 -0.34 12.36
N CYS A 109 -5.41 0.84 12.75
CA CYS A 109 -5.38 2.03 11.92
C CYS A 109 -4.07 2.26 11.16
N CYS A 110 -3.12 1.30 11.18
CA CYS A 110 -1.81 1.45 10.58
C CYS A 110 -1.55 0.37 9.52
N ALA A 111 -1.06 0.80 8.37
CA ALA A 111 -0.59 -0.10 7.31
C ALA A 111 0.93 0.02 7.15
N THR A 112 1.62 -1.11 7.14
CA THR A 112 3.04 -1.18 6.77
C THR A 112 3.14 -1.61 5.33
N CYS A 113 3.80 -0.79 4.53
CA CYS A 113 3.97 -1.00 3.09
C CYS A 113 5.45 -1.08 2.73
N ARG A 114 5.74 -1.94 1.77
CA ARG A 114 7.02 -1.99 1.07
C ARG A 114 6.95 -1.10 -0.17
N VAL A 115 7.99 -0.32 -0.40
CA VAL A 115 8.13 0.47 -1.63
C VAL A 115 8.56 -0.46 -2.75
N LEU A 116 7.87 -0.38 -3.89
CA LEU A 116 8.22 -1.11 -5.09
C LEU A 116 8.92 -0.15 -6.07
N ALA A 117 10.07 -0.56 -6.60
CA ALA A 117 10.75 0.18 -7.65
C ALA A 117 10.30 -0.30 -9.03
N PRO A 118 10.32 0.56 -10.06
CA PRO A 118 10.17 0.11 -11.43
C PRO A 118 11.26 -0.90 -11.78
N ASN A 119 10.88 -1.97 -12.48
CA ASN A 119 11.84 -2.93 -12.98
C ASN A 119 12.59 -2.32 -14.18
N THR A 120 13.91 -2.29 -14.11
CA THR A 120 14.78 -1.77 -15.18
C THR A 120 15.24 -2.86 -16.15
N ASP A 121 14.97 -4.12 -15.83
CA ASP A 121 15.27 -5.25 -16.72
C ASP A 121 14.24 -5.30 -17.85
N THR A 122 14.69 -5.03 -19.07
CA THR A 122 13.85 -5.01 -20.27
C THR A 122 13.42 -6.39 -20.74
N GLU A 123 14.07 -7.46 -20.27
CA GLU A 123 13.68 -8.83 -20.57
C GLU A 123 12.63 -9.37 -19.58
N SER A 124 12.46 -8.72 -18.45
CA SER A 124 11.47 -9.10 -17.47
C SER A 124 10.06 -8.68 -17.89
N THR A 125 9.11 -9.60 -17.72
CA THR A 125 7.69 -9.33 -17.93
C THR A 125 7.04 -8.63 -16.72
N TYR A 126 7.75 -8.54 -15.59
CA TYR A 126 7.23 -7.97 -14.35
C TYR A 126 7.62 -6.50 -14.21
N PRO A 127 6.65 -5.61 -13.98
CA PRO A 127 6.89 -4.16 -14.02
C PRO A 127 7.59 -3.61 -12.76
N PHE A 128 7.62 -4.37 -11.66
CA PHE A 128 8.13 -3.91 -10.38
C PHE A 128 9.08 -4.91 -9.74
N VAL A 129 10.03 -4.38 -8.96
CA VAL A 129 10.94 -5.13 -8.10
C VAL A 129 10.76 -4.72 -6.64
N ALA A 130 10.98 -5.68 -5.73
CA ALA A 130 10.94 -5.43 -4.29
C ALA A 130 12.14 -4.58 -3.86
N THR A 131 11.92 -3.62 -2.98
CA THR A 131 12.97 -2.87 -2.31
C THR A 131 13.05 -3.24 -0.83
N ASN A 132 14.13 -2.83 -0.15
CA ASN A 132 14.25 -2.92 1.30
C ASN A 132 13.75 -1.65 2.02
N SER A 133 12.99 -0.82 1.31
CA SER A 133 12.39 0.39 1.86
C SER A 133 10.96 0.11 2.30
N PHE A 134 10.68 0.40 3.57
CA PHE A 134 9.35 0.21 4.17
C PHE A 134 8.93 1.49 4.88
N PHE A 135 7.63 1.70 4.96
CA PHE A 135 7.05 2.76 5.78
C PHE A 135 5.76 2.28 6.42
N THR A 136 5.38 2.92 7.51
CA THR A 136 4.08 2.70 8.15
C THR A 136 3.28 3.99 8.07
N ILE A 137 2.04 3.89 7.65
CA ILE A 137 1.13 5.02 7.49
C ILE A 137 -0.12 4.85 8.34
N ASN A 138 -0.59 5.94 8.94
CA ASN A 138 -1.89 5.97 9.59
C ASN A 138 -2.99 6.09 8.51
N LEU A 139 -3.91 5.14 8.48
CA LEU A 139 -4.98 5.06 7.48
C LEU A 139 -6.00 6.21 7.58
N ASN A 140 -6.08 6.89 8.71
CA ASN A 140 -6.90 8.10 8.85
C ASN A 140 -6.39 9.26 7.99
N CYS A 141 -5.11 9.23 7.59
CA CYS A 141 -4.50 10.22 6.70
C CYS A 141 -4.62 9.86 5.21
N VAL A 142 -5.12 8.66 4.88
CA VAL A 142 -5.29 8.19 3.50
C VAL A 142 -6.71 8.49 3.05
N CYS A 143 -6.85 9.30 2.01
CA CYS A 143 -8.15 9.67 1.46
C CYS A 143 -8.54 8.89 0.20
N CYS A 144 -7.56 8.32 -0.51
CA CYS A 144 -7.82 7.52 -1.70
C CYS A 144 -6.79 6.40 -1.83
N LEU A 145 -7.24 5.25 -2.28
CA LEU A 145 -6.43 4.09 -2.63
C LEU A 145 -6.76 3.68 -4.06
N ARG A 146 -5.73 3.46 -4.87
CA ARG A 146 -5.84 2.92 -6.22
C ARG A 146 -5.09 1.59 -6.29
N CYS A 147 -5.75 0.54 -6.75
CA CYS A 147 -5.11 -0.73 -7.08
C CYS A 147 -4.58 -0.69 -8.51
N LEU A 148 -3.42 -1.29 -8.73
CA LEU A 148 -2.86 -1.58 -10.04
C LEU A 148 -3.10 -3.05 -10.39
N ASP A 149 -2.69 -3.45 -11.59
CA ASP A 149 -2.80 -4.83 -12.05
C ASP A 149 -1.94 -5.76 -11.19
N ASP A 150 -2.48 -6.93 -10.88
CA ASP A 150 -1.78 -7.96 -10.12
C ASP A 150 -0.50 -8.36 -10.85
N THR A 151 0.58 -8.56 -10.10
CA THR A 151 1.88 -8.89 -10.66
C THR A 151 2.66 -9.85 -9.76
N PHE A 152 3.70 -10.44 -10.31
CA PHE A 152 4.70 -11.15 -9.52
C PHE A 152 5.82 -10.19 -9.13
N VAL A 153 6.25 -10.25 -7.89
CA VAL A 153 7.41 -9.53 -7.36
C VAL A 153 8.33 -10.54 -6.70
N GLU A 154 9.59 -10.58 -7.11
CA GLU A 154 10.58 -11.49 -6.54
C GLU A 154 11.01 -11.08 -5.13
N CYS A 155 11.49 -12.02 -4.34
CA CYS A 155 12.09 -11.82 -3.01
C CYS A 155 11.16 -11.18 -1.97
N ILE A 156 9.89 -11.60 -1.95
CA ILE A 156 8.93 -11.17 -0.93
C ILE A 156 8.38 -12.35 -0.15
#